data_dbe6e531d0bb3ff3eaff126b8e3d93aa
#
_entry.id   dbe6e531d0bb3ff3eaff126b8e3d93aa
#
_cell.length_a   1.000
_cell.length_b   1.000
_cell.length_c   1.000
_cell.angle_alpha   90.00
_cell.angle_beta   90.00
_cell.angle_gamma   90.00
#
_symmetry.space_group_name_H-M   'P 1'
#
loop_
_entity.id
_entity.type
_entity.pdbx_description
1 polymer ?
#
loop_
_entity_poly.entity_id
_entity_poly.type
_entity_poly.pdbx_seq_one_letter_code
_entity_poly.pdbx_strand_id
1 'polypeptide(L)'
;MVVNNKTYVVDTMIMLILFTFICIGTIFATSDRFVDSQIMPKWLAMSLGIILLANYLIIRFLFFSHLKGTYKNKKAIYIIGTIVIVTFAQALYGIFQFFNLLPPTTAFRVTGSFDNPAGFAASLCAALPFYIWGITKSRSILRLTLIVITFSTILAIIFSESRSGILSVLVIAFCWSIQRIKTTLGRKIILLSLICLVAITGLYYIKKDSADGRLLIWRCAMPMLQQNWLTGYGTGGFEAHYMDYQADYFEKHPADSYSILADNVQYPFCEYLRIIIDYGIISILLLLGWLSYLLFCYFKYPSEMNETSLLCWIAVCTFSCFSYPLMYPFVWLMLIYSTYILIRKHIKSIIRRFPYICLKGVAVSCILFSIYAGYKV
;
A
#
# COMPACT_ATOMS: atom_id res chain seq x y z
N MET A 1 4.11 36.40 20.27
CA MET A 1 3.21 35.52 21.02
C MET A 1 3.86 34.15 21.18
N VAL A 2 4.32 33.81 22.39
CA VAL A 2 4.95 32.52 22.70
C VAL A 2 3.84 31.47 22.63
N VAL A 3 3.87 30.63 21.59
CA VAL A 3 2.96 29.48 21.48
C VAL A 3 3.18 28.58 22.68
N ASN A 4 2.14 28.41 23.46
CA ASN A 4 2.21 27.58 24.66
C ASN A 4 2.60 26.15 24.25
N ASN A 5 3.77 25.69 24.71
CA ASN A 5 4.30 24.34 24.41
C ASN A 5 3.27 23.25 24.68
N LYS A 6 2.38 23.45 25.66
CA LYS A 6 1.29 22.51 25.99
C LYS A 6 0.31 22.29 24.83
N THR A 7 -0.15 23.37 24.18
CA THR A 7 -1.11 23.26 23.05
C THR A 7 -0.53 22.52 21.85
N TYR A 8 0.77 22.73 21.56
CA TYR A 8 1.45 22.01 20.49
C TYR A 8 1.61 20.51 20.81
N VAL A 9 1.91 20.16 22.06
CA VAL A 9 2.01 18.76 22.50
C VAL A 9 0.67 18.07 22.34
N VAL A 10 -0.43 18.69 22.83
CA VAL A 10 -1.80 18.17 22.70
C VAL A 10 -2.18 17.95 21.23
N ASP A 11 -1.92 18.91 20.34
CA ASP A 11 -2.14 18.80 18.89
C ASP A 11 -1.40 17.59 18.29
N THR A 12 -0.15 17.40 18.69
CA THR A 12 0.64 16.27 18.20
C THR A 12 0.12 14.94 18.73
N MET A 13 -0.30 14.87 19.98
CA MET A 13 -0.88 13.67 20.58
C MET A 13 -2.20 13.27 19.92
N ILE A 14 -3.11 14.22 19.68
CA ILE A 14 -4.38 13.93 19.01
C ILE A 14 -4.13 13.36 17.60
N MET A 15 -3.27 14.00 16.81
CA MET A 15 -2.91 13.48 15.48
C MET A 15 -2.31 12.07 15.54
N LEU A 16 -1.47 11.80 16.53
CA LEU A 16 -0.84 10.50 16.70
C LEU A 16 -1.86 9.44 17.11
N ILE A 17 -2.76 9.75 18.03
CA ILE A 17 -3.84 8.84 18.46
C ILE A 17 -4.73 8.48 17.28
N LEU A 18 -5.18 9.48 16.50
CA LEU A 18 -6.01 9.23 15.32
C LEU A 18 -5.27 8.37 14.28
N PHE A 19 -4.01 8.68 14.01
CA PHE A 19 -3.21 7.90 13.06
C PHE A 19 -2.98 6.47 13.56
N THR A 20 -2.70 6.29 14.86
CA THR A 20 -2.54 4.96 15.49
C THR A 20 -3.83 4.15 15.40
N PHE A 21 -4.98 4.77 15.66
CA PHE A 21 -6.29 4.14 15.50
C PHE A 21 -6.51 3.65 14.06
N ILE A 22 -6.19 4.48 13.06
CA ILE A 22 -6.28 4.08 11.64
C ILE A 22 -5.34 2.90 11.35
N CYS A 23 -4.09 2.95 11.79
CA CYS A 23 -3.13 1.87 11.57
C CYS A 23 -3.60 0.54 12.19
N ILE A 24 -4.06 0.57 13.44
CA ILE A 24 -4.56 -0.64 14.12
C ILE A 24 -5.82 -1.14 13.43
N GLY A 25 -6.78 -0.26 13.13
CA GLY A 25 -8.03 -0.63 12.48
C GLY A 25 -7.84 -1.24 11.10
N THR A 26 -6.95 -0.68 10.28
CA THR A 26 -6.67 -1.18 8.91
C THR A 26 -5.93 -2.51 8.89
N ILE A 27 -5.31 -2.93 9.99
CA ILE A 27 -4.62 -4.23 10.10
C ILE A 27 -5.48 -5.24 10.87
N PHE A 28 -6.00 -4.89 12.04
CA PHE A 28 -6.56 -5.85 12.99
C PHE A 28 -8.09 -5.89 13.07
N ALA A 29 -8.81 -4.92 12.47
CA ALA A 29 -10.27 -4.94 12.54
C ALA A 29 -10.85 -6.18 11.82
N THR A 30 -11.67 -6.92 12.54
CA THR A 30 -12.43 -8.06 12.04
C THR A 30 -13.84 -8.04 12.64
N SER A 31 -14.85 -8.55 11.92
CA SER A 31 -16.21 -8.64 12.45
C SER A 31 -17.04 -9.63 11.64
N ASP A 32 -17.64 -10.59 12.31
CA ASP A 32 -18.51 -11.62 11.70
C ASP A 32 -19.88 -11.07 11.25
N ARG A 33 -20.13 -9.78 11.46
CA ARG A 33 -21.36 -9.10 10.99
C ARG A 33 -21.33 -8.76 9.51
N PHE A 34 -20.18 -8.82 8.88
CA PHE A 34 -19.99 -8.54 7.45
C PHE A 34 -19.85 -9.83 6.66
N VAL A 35 -20.30 -9.84 5.41
CA VAL A 35 -20.12 -10.97 4.48
C VAL A 35 -18.62 -11.30 4.34
N ASP A 36 -17.78 -10.26 4.21
CA ASP A 36 -16.34 -10.40 4.35
C ASP A 36 -15.93 -9.92 5.76
N SER A 37 -15.72 -10.86 6.64
CA SER A 37 -15.41 -10.61 8.06
C SER A 37 -14.03 -9.97 8.29
N GLN A 38 -13.14 -10.00 7.31
CA GLN A 38 -11.75 -9.55 7.46
C GLN A 38 -11.41 -8.27 6.69
N ILE A 39 -11.90 -8.08 5.46
CA ILE A 39 -11.54 -6.92 4.64
C ILE A 39 -12.49 -5.73 4.88
N MET A 40 -13.80 -5.97 4.88
CA MET A 40 -14.80 -4.91 5.05
C MET A 40 -14.65 -4.11 6.36
N PRO A 41 -14.44 -4.75 7.55
CA PRO A 41 -14.23 -4.01 8.79
C PRO A 41 -12.99 -3.11 8.76
N LYS A 42 -11.94 -3.54 8.06
CA LYS A 42 -10.71 -2.75 7.88
C LYS A 42 -10.95 -1.50 7.02
N TRP A 43 -11.75 -1.63 5.93
CA TRP A 43 -12.16 -0.49 5.11
C TRP A 43 -13.04 0.49 5.90
N LEU A 44 -13.97 -0.01 6.70
CA LEU A 44 -14.79 0.84 7.58
C LEU A 44 -13.92 1.60 8.58
N ALA A 45 -12.99 0.91 9.26
CA ALA A 45 -12.05 1.55 10.20
C ALA A 45 -11.19 2.62 9.52
N MET A 46 -10.71 2.36 8.29
CA MET A 46 -9.97 3.34 7.49
C MET A 46 -10.83 4.57 7.16
N SER A 47 -12.04 4.36 6.67
CA SER A 47 -12.94 5.43 6.25
C SER A 47 -13.30 6.33 7.43
N LEU A 48 -13.73 5.75 8.55
CA LEU A 48 -14.03 6.49 9.78
C LEU A 48 -12.80 7.25 10.30
N GLY A 49 -11.66 6.58 10.34
CA GLY A 49 -10.42 7.20 10.81
C GLY A 49 -9.96 8.36 9.94
N ILE A 50 -10.05 8.24 8.60
CA ILE A 50 -9.72 9.31 7.65
C ILE A 50 -10.69 10.48 7.81
N ILE A 51 -11.99 10.22 7.96
CA ILE A 51 -12.99 11.27 8.19
C ILE A 51 -12.69 12.05 9.48
N LEU A 52 -12.39 11.34 10.58
CA LEU A 52 -12.03 11.95 11.85
C LEU A 52 -10.74 12.78 11.74
N LEU A 53 -9.71 12.23 11.09
CA LEU A 53 -8.45 12.95 10.89
C LEU A 53 -8.62 14.17 9.99
N ALA A 54 -9.39 14.07 8.91
CA ALA A 54 -9.67 15.18 8.01
C ALA A 54 -10.41 16.30 8.73
N ASN A 55 -11.50 15.98 9.46
CA ASN A 55 -12.25 16.96 10.25
C ASN A 55 -11.35 17.63 11.30
N TYR A 56 -10.52 16.86 12.00
CA TYR A 56 -9.55 17.42 12.94
C TYR A 56 -8.58 18.40 12.26
N LEU A 57 -8.02 18.04 11.11
CA LEU A 57 -7.08 18.90 10.37
C LEU A 57 -7.76 20.19 9.86
N ILE A 58 -9.03 20.10 9.44
CA ILE A 58 -9.81 21.27 9.00
C ILE A 58 -10.10 22.19 10.19
N ILE A 59 -10.57 21.66 11.32
CA ILE A 59 -10.80 22.44 12.56
C ILE A 59 -9.50 23.11 13.00
N ARG A 60 -8.40 22.37 13.00
CA ARG A 60 -7.07 22.89 13.29
C ARG A 60 -6.67 24.03 12.35
N PHE A 61 -6.93 23.90 11.06
CA PHE A 61 -6.64 24.96 10.08
C PHE A 61 -7.48 26.20 10.32
N LEU A 62 -8.77 26.07 10.62
CA LEU A 62 -9.69 27.18 10.83
C LEU A 62 -9.39 27.95 12.12
N PHE A 63 -9.18 27.25 13.22
CA PHE A 63 -9.11 27.86 14.56
C PHE A 63 -7.69 27.98 15.12
N PHE A 64 -6.77 27.10 14.70
CA PHE A 64 -5.43 26.99 15.27
C PHE A 64 -4.29 27.18 14.25
N SER A 65 -4.55 27.85 13.14
CA SER A 65 -3.57 28.06 12.06
C SER A 65 -2.30 28.83 12.49
N HIS A 66 -2.37 29.56 13.59
CA HIS A 66 -1.26 30.29 14.19
C HIS A 66 -0.26 29.41 14.97
N LEU A 67 -0.62 28.16 15.28
CA LEU A 67 0.24 27.21 15.98
C LEU A 67 1.37 26.71 15.06
N LYS A 68 2.37 27.55 14.80
CA LYS A 68 3.59 27.16 14.10
C LYS A 68 4.61 26.59 15.10
N GLY A 69 4.64 25.28 15.27
CA GLY A 69 5.61 24.64 16.15
C GLY A 69 6.96 24.35 15.47
N THR A 70 8.04 24.52 16.22
CA THR A 70 9.44 24.27 15.84
C THR A 70 9.79 22.76 15.72
N TYR A 71 8.91 21.85 16.18
CA TYR A 71 9.17 20.41 16.31
C TYR A 71 8.75 19.54 15.10
N LYS A 72 8.94 20.01 13.88
CA LYS A 72 8.56 19.27 12.65
C LYS A 72 9.16 17.86 12.56
N ASN A 73 10.40 17.68 13.02
CA ASN A 73 11.11 16.40 12.90
C ASN A 73 10.58 15.33 13.87
N LYS A 74 10.10 15.72 15.06
CA LYS A 74 9.59 14.76 16.05
C LYS A 74 8.28 14.10 15.62
N LYS A 75 7.37 14.81 14.90
CA LYS A 75 6.12 14.23 14.40
C LYS A 75 6.35 13.06 13.44
N ALA A 76 7.30 13.18 12.52
CA ALA A 76 7.63 12.11 11.59
C ALA A 76 8.15 10.86 12.31
N ILE A 77 8.97 11.02 13.35
CA ILE A 77 9.50 9.92 14.16
C ILE A 77 8.35 9.16 14.85
N TYR A 78 7.38 9.86 15.45
CA TYR A 78 6.25 9.21 16.12
C TYR A 78 5.34 8.46 15.14
N ILE A 79 5.02 9.04 13.97
CA ILE A 79 4.23 8.39 12.93
C ILE A 79 4.92 7.13 12.44
N ILE A 80 6.23 7.21 12.15
CA ILE A 80 7.01 6.05 11.72
C ILE A 80 7.10 5.01 12.82
N GLY A 81 7.30 5.43 14.08
CA GLY A 81 7.27 4.53 15.23
C GLY A 81 5.94 3.75 15.31
N THR A 82 4.81 4.42 15.10
CA THR A 82 3.49 3.76 15.04
C THR A 82 3.43 2.74 13.90
N ILE A 83 3.85 3.10 12.69
CA ILE A 83 3.87 2.18 11.55
C ILE A 83 4.70 0.94 11.90
N VAL A 84 5.91 1.13 12.41
CA VAL A 84 6.82 0.03 12.77
C VAL A 84 6.20 -0.87 13.84
N ILE A 85 5.65 -0.30 14.92
CA ILE A 85 5.09 -1.08 16.04
C ILE A 85 3.89 -1.91 15.58
N VAL A 86 2.94 -1.29 14.86
CA VAL A 86 1.70 -1.95 14.44
C VAL A 86 1.99 -3.06 13.41
N THR A 87 2.87 -2.79 12.45
CA THR A 87 3.23 -3.80 11.44
C THR A 87 4.16 -4.88 11.99
N PHE A 88 4.98 -4.56 13.00
CA PHE A 88 5.75 -5.59 13.70
C PHE A 88 4.86 -6.52 14.52
N ALA A 89 3.83 -6.00 15.20
CA ALA A 89 2.83 -6.84 15.85
C ALA A 89 2.14 -7.80 14.87
N GLN A 90 1.82 -7.31 13.67
CA GLN A 90 1.30 -8.14 12.58
C GLN A 90 2.31 -9.20 12.12
N ALA A 91 3.59 -8.85 11.99
CA ALA A 91 4.64 -9.80 11.63
C ALA A 91 4.81 -10.89 12.70
N LEU A 92 4.78 -10.53 13.98
CA LEU A 92 4.82 -11.49 15.09
C LEU A 92 3.60 -12.43 15.06
N TYR A 93 2.41 -11.88 14.75
CA TYR A 93 1.22 -12.72 14.61
C TYR A 93 1.43 -13.80 13.54
N GLY A 94 1.92 -13.44 12.35
CA GLY A 94 2.24 -14.41 11.30
C GLY A 94 3.34 -15.41 11.70
N ILE A 95 4.37 -14.99 12.42
CA ILE A 95 5.41 -15.89 12.95
C ILE A 95 4.81 -16.88 13.93
N PHE A 96 3.93 -16.44 14.83
CA PHE A 96 3.26 -17.35 15.79
C PHE A 96 2.33 -18.35 15.09
N GLN A 97 1.64 -17.94 14.01
CA GLN A 97 0.89 -18.87 13.16
C GLN A 97 1.81 -19.91 12.51
N PHE A 98 2.97 -19.50 11.99
CA PHE A 98 3.93 -20.42 11.38
C PHE A 98 4.40 -21.51 12.34
N PHE A 99 4.64 -21.17 13.60
CA PHE A 99 5.04 -22.11 14.65
C PHE A 99 3.84 -22.82 15.32
N ASN A 100 2.61 -22.65 14.83
CA ASN A 100 1.36 -23.18 15.41
C ASN A 100 1.10 -22.75 16.86
N LEU A 101 1.66 -21.61 17.28
CA LEU A 101 1.38 -21.00 18.59
C LEU A 101 0.05 -20.24 18.59
N LEU A 102 -0.40 -19.81 17.42
CA LEU A 102 -1.72 -19.22 17.19
C LEU A 102 -2.41 -19.97 16.03
N PRO A 103 -3.74 -20.14 16.09
CA PRO A 103 -4.47 -20.78 15.02
C PRO A 103 -4.42 -19.96 13.73
N PRO A 104 -4.43 -20.60 12.55
CA PRO A 104 -4.60 -19.89 11.30
C PRO A 104 -6.01 -19.27 11.24
N THR A 105 -6.12 -18.10 10.63
CA THR A 105 -7.41 -17.40 10.48
C THR A 105 -8.18 -17.85 9.24
N THR A 106 -7.52 -18.58 8.34
CA THR A 106 -8.06 -19.07 7.06
C THR A 106 -7.44 -20.44 6.72
N ALA A 107 -7.71 -20.97 5.54
CA ALA A 107 -7.09 -22.20 5.04
C ALA A 107 -5.56 -22.09 4.85
N PHE A 108 -5.01 -20.89 4.84
CA PHE A 108 -3.56 -20.66 4.70
C PHE A 108 -2.87 -20.65 6.07
N ARG A 109 -1.66 -21.18 6.12
CA ARG A 109 -0.89 -21.31 7.36
C ARG A 109 -0.52 -19.97 8.00
N VAL A 110 -0.15 -18.97 7.19
CA VAL A 110 0.34 -17.65 7.65
C VAL A 110 -0.37 -16.54 6.90
N THR A 111 -1.27 -15.85 7.57
CA THR A 111 -2.03 -14.71 7.05
C THR A 111 -2.07 -13.53 8.03
N GLY A 112 -1.58 -13.74 9.25
CA GLY A 112 -1.80 -12.76 10.32
C GLY A 112 -3.29 -12.53 10.54
N SER A 113 -3.71 -11.28 10.50
CA SER A 113 -5.11 -10.85 10.64
C SER A 113 -5.82 -10.63 9.28
N PHE A 114 -5.25 -11.09 8.18
CA PHE A 114 -5.83 -10.98 6.84
C PHE A 114 -6.41 -12.32 6.38
N ASP A 115 -7.26 -12.27 5.36
CA ASP A 115 -7.87 -13.40 4.67
C ASP A 115 -6.84 -14.24 3.87
N ASN A 116 -5.77 -13.58 3.41
CA ASN A 116 -4.85 -14.14 2.43
C ASN A 116 -3.38 -13.76 2.75
N PRO A 117 -2.41 -14.67 2.49
CA PRO A 117 -0.98 -14.35 2.56
C PRO A 117 -0.56 -13.11 1.77
N ALA A 118 -1.27 -12.78 0.67
CA ALA A 118 -1.00 -11.60 -0.12
C ALA A 118 -1.27 -10.31 0.65
N GLY A 119 -2.38 -10.20 1.38
CA GLY A 119 -2.71 -9.03 2.21
C GLY A 119 -1.72 -8.83 3.35
N PHE A 120 -1.36 -9.93 4.01
CA PHE A 120 -0.35 -9.94 5.05
C PHE A 120 1.00 -9.43 4.52
N ALA A 121 1.52 -10.04 3.46
CA ALA A 121 2.82 -9.66 2.90
C ALA A 121 2.81 -8.24 2.29
N ALA A 122 1.73 -7.83 1.61
CA ALA A 122 1.61 -6.50 1.02
C ALA A 122 1.66 -5.39 2.09
N SER A 123 0.97 -5.60 3.22
CA SER A 123 0.98 -4.66 4.34
C SER A 123 2.37 -4.49 4.95
N LEU A 124 3.10 -5.59 5.12
CA LEU A 124 4.46 -5.57 5.64
C LEU A 124 5.44 -4.94 4.64
N CYS A 125 5.37 -5.30 3.35
CA CYS A 125 6.21 -4.74 2.29
C CYS A 125 6.03 -3.22 2.15
N ALA A 126 4.80 -2.71 2.22
CA ALA A 126 4.54 -1.27 2.16
C ALA A 126 5.15 -0.50 3.34
N ALA A 127 5.29 -1.15 4.51
CA ALA A 127 5.88 -0.56 5.71
C ALA A 127 7.42 -0.66 5.76
N LEU A 128 8.04 -1.66 5.13
CA LEU A 128 9.50 -1.92 5.21
C LEU A 128 10.39 -0.70 4.93
N PRO A 129 10.13 0.19 3.96
CA PRO A 129 10.93 1.37 3.74
C PRO A 129 11.04 2.29 4.97
N PHE A 130 9.98 2.35 5.79
CA PHE A 130 9.96 3.14 7.03
C PHE A 130 10.82 2.52 8.12
N TYR A 131 10.95 1.19 8.16
CA TYR A 131 11.91 0.50 9.04
C TYR A 131 13.36 0.86 8.66
N ILE A 132 13.68 0.81 7.36
CA ILE A 132 15.01 1.18 6.84
C ILE A 132 15.33 2.63 7.23
N TRP A 133 14.38 3.56 7.08
CA TRP A 133 14.56 4.94 7.52
C TRP A 133 14.80 5.02 9.03
N GLY A 134 14.05 4.29 9.84
CA GLY A 134 14.24 4.20 11.29
C GLY A 134 15.65 3.74 11.65
N ILE A 135 16.16 2.69 11.01
CA ILE A 135 17.52 2.18 11.20
C ILE A 135 18.57 3.25 10.89
N THR A 136 18.41 3.99 9.78
CA THR A 136 19.38 5.01 9.36
C THR A 136 19.41 6.22 10.32
N LYS A 137 18.29 6.51 11.01
CA LYS A 137 18.17 7.63 11.95
C LYS A 137 18.47 7.28 13.39
N SER A 138 18.43 6.02 13.74
CA SER A 138 18.66 5.55 15.10
C SER A 138 20.13 5.30 15.40
N ARG A 139 20.48 5.29 16.68
CA ARG A 139 21.84 5.01 17.18
C ARG A 139 21.79 3.91 18.25
N SER A 140 22.93 3.27 18.44
CA SER A 140 23.16 2.30 19.51
C SER A 140 22.08 1.21 19.59
N ILE A 141 21.54 0.95 20.76
CA ILE A 141 20.59 -0.13 21.04
C ILE A 141 19.30 -0.03 20.18
N LEU A 142 18.76 1.18 20.00
CA LEU A 142 17.56 1.37 19.19
C LEU A 142 17.79 0.95 17.72
N ARG A 143 18.96 1.22 17.17
CA ARG A 143 19.33 0.78 15.82
C ARG A 143 19.37 -0.75 15.74
N LEU A 144 19.99 -1.41 16.72
CA LEU A 144 20.05 -2.87 16.79
C LEU A 144 18.65 -3.48 16.90
N THR A 145 17.81 -2.94 17.78
CA THR A 145 16.40 -3.37 17.92
C THR A 145 15.65 -3.26 16.61
N LEU A 146 15.77 -2.14 15.88
CA LEU A 146 15.12 -1.98 14.58
C LEU A 146 15.65 -2.93 13.50
N ILE A 147 16.94 -3.29 13.54
CA ILE A 147 17.50 -4.31 12.64
C ILE A 147 16.85 -5.67 12.93
N VAL A 148 16.75 -6.07 14.20
CA VAL A 148 16.11 -7.34 14.60
C VAL A 148 14.63 -7.35 14.18
N ILE A 149 13.89 -6.27 14.44
CA ILE A 149 12.49 -6.11 14.03
C ILE A 149 12.36 -6.23 12.50
N THR A 150 13.24 -5.58 11.73
CA THR A 150 13.22 -5.65 10.26
C THR A 150 13.48 -7.07 9.77
N PHE A 151 14.48 -7.74 10.34
CA PHE A 151 14.79 -9.13 10.01
C PHE A 151 13.61 -10.07 10.30
N SER A 152 13.00 -9.94 11.49
CA SER A 152 11.80 -10.73 11.86
C SER A 152 10.64 -10.47 10.91
N THR A 153 10.44 -9.20 10.48
CA THR A 153 9.40 -8.86 9.50
C THR A 153 9.65 -9.49 8.14
N ILE A 154 10.91 -9.51 7.68
CA ILE A 154 11.29 -10.19 6.43
C ILE A 154 11.06 -11.70 6.56
N LEU A 155 11.41 -12.32 7.68
CA LEU A 155 11.13 -13.73 7.94
C LEU A 155 9.62 -14.03 7.91
N ALA A 156 8.79 -13.15 8.49
CA ALA A 156 7.34 -13.30 8.44
C ALA A 156 6.81 -13.29 6.99
N ILE A 157 7.35 -12.41 6.12
CA ILE A 157 7.01 -12.37 4.69
C ILE A 157 7.42 -13.69 4.01
N ILE A 158 8.60 -14.23 4.31
CA ILE A 158 9.06 -15.51 3.76
C ILE A 158 8.14 -16.64 4.22
N PHE A 159 7.80 -16.71 5.50
CA PHE A 159 6.91 -17.73 6.08
C PHE A 159 5.49 -17.68 5.52
N SER A 160 5.03 -16.51 5.05
CA SER A 160 3.75 -16.39 4.35
C SER A 160 3.76 -17.01 2.94
N GLU A 161 4.93 -17.40 2.43
CA GLU A 161 5.13 -17.95 1.08
C GLU A 161 4.60 -17.03 -0.04
N SER A 162 4.44 -15.74 0.23
CA SER A 162 4.02 -14.75 -0.76
C SER A 162 5.16 -14.41 -1.72
N ARG A 163 5.08 -14.94 -2.95
CA ARG A 163 6.09 -14.68 -4.01
C ARG A 163 6.21 -13.19 -4.33
N SER A 164 5.08 -12.50 -4.44
CA SER A 164 5.04 -11.04 -4.66
C SER A 164 5.68 -10.29 -3.51
N GLY A 165 5.52 -10.78 -2.26
CA GLY A 165 6.17 -10.22 -1.08
C GLY A 165 7.69 -10.38 -1.13
N ILE A 166 8.19 -11.58 -1.41
CA ILE A 166 9.63 -11.84 -1.52
C ILE A 166 10.25 -10.96 -2.62
N LEU A 167 9.62 -10.90 -3.80
CA LEU A 167 10.10 -10.05 -4.89
C LEU A 167 10.13 -8.56 -4.49
N SER A 168 9.08 -8.07 -3.81
CA SER A 168 9.05 -6.69 -3.33
C SER A 168 10.17 -6.39 -2.33
N VAL A 169 10.46 -7.29 -1.40
CA VAL A 169 11.60 -7.16 -0.46
C VAL A 169 12.92 -7.04 -1.21
N LEU A 170 13.14 -7.91 -2.21
CA LEU A 170 14.37 -7.88 -3.03
C LEU A 170 14.50 -6.56 -3.80
N VAL A 171 13.42 -6.07 -4.40
CA VAL A 171 13.42 -4.80 -5.14
C VAL A 171 13.66 -3.62 -4.20
N ILE A 172 13.03 -3.58 -3.01
CA ILE A 172 13.27 -2.55 -1.99
C ILE A 172 14.76 -2.54 -1.59
N ALA A 173 15.31 -3.71 -1.23
CA ALA A 173 16.70 -3.86 -0.80
C ALA A 173 17.66 -3.42 -1.91
N PHE A 174 17.38 -3.81 -3.15
CA PHE A 174 18.17 -3.41 -4.30
C PHE A 174 18.10 -1.89 -4.53
N CYS A 175 16.90 -1.32 -4.63
CA CYS A 175 16.72 0.11 -4.89
C CYS A 175 17.36 0.97 -3.78
N TRP A 176 17.26 0.54 -2.53
CA TRP A 176 17.89 1.21 -1.42
C TRP A 176 19.42 1.13 -1.47
N SER A 177 19.99 -0.05 -1.79
CA SER A 177 21.43 -0.27 -1.85
C SER A 177 22.06 0.43 -3.06
N ILE A 178 21.44 0.35 -4.22
CA ILE A 178 22.00 0.86 -5.47
C ILE A 178 22.06 2.40 -5.50
N GLN A 179 21.22 3.09 -4.74
CA GLN A 179 21.31 4.54 -4.59
C GLN A 179 22.59 4.98 -3.90
N ARG A 180 23.19 4.09 -3.09
CA ARG A 180 24.43 4.32 -2.33
C ARG A 180 25.69 3.94 -3.12
N ILE A 181 25.53 3.18 -4.20
CA ILE A 181 26.63 2.78 -5.07
C ILE A 181 26.82 3.81 -6.18
N LYS A 182 28.04 4.33 -6.32
CA LYS A 182 28.43 5.27 -7.38
C LYS A 182 28.67 4.48 -8.68
N THR A 183 27.63 4.26 -9.46
CA THR A 183 27.71 3.61 -10.79
C THR A 183 26.73 4.27 -11.77
N THR A 184 26.91 4.02 -13.06
CA THR A 184 26.05 4.57 -14.11
C THR A 184 24.63 4.03 -14.04
N LEU A 185 23.64 4.84 -14.45
CA LEU A 185 22.22 4.46 -14.46
C LEU A 185 21.99 3.17 -15.26
N GLY A 186 22.64 3.03 -16.41
CA GLY A 186 22.51 1.80 -17.23
C GLY A 186 22.92 0.53 -16.50
N ARG A 187 24.07 0.55 -15.77
CA ARG A 187 24.48 -0.60 -14.95
C ARG A 187 23.49 -0.89 -13.82
N LYS A 188 22.89 0.14 -13.21
CA LYS A 188 21.86 -0.03 -12.18
C LYS A 188 20.62 -0.74 -12.73
N ILE A 189 20.16 -0.33 -13.91
CA ILE A 189 19.02 -0.97 -14.59
C ILE A 189 19.31 -2.42 -14.92
N ILE A 190 20.49 -2.71 -15.50
CA ILE A 190 20.90 -4.08 -15.86
C ILE A 190 20.92 -4.98 -14.61
N LEU A 191 21.52 -4.50 -13.49
CA LEU A 191 21.57 -5.28 -12.25
C LEU A 191 20.17 -5.53 -11.68
N LEU A 192 19.29 -4.54 -11.70
CA LEU A 192 17.89 -4.72 -11.26
C LEU A 192 17.17 -5.75 -12.13
N SER A 193 17.29 -5.64 -13.45
CA SER A 193 16.66 -6.57 -14.40
C SER A 193 17.17 -8.00 -14.19
N LEU A 194 18.45 -8.18 -13.95
CA LEU A 194 19.05 -9.50 -13.69
C LEU A 194 18.52 -10.10 -12.37
N ILE A 195 18.47 -9.31 -11.28
CA ILE A 195 17.95 -9.77 -10.00
C ILE A 195 16.45 -10.12 -10.13
N CYS A 196 15.66 -9.30 -10.79
CA CYS A 196 14.24 -9.58 -11.03
C CYS A 196 14.07 -10.85 -11.88
N LEU A 197 14.86 -11.03 -12.94
CA LEU A 197 14.79 -12.21 -13.79
C LEU A 197 15.08 -13.49 -13.01
N VAL A 198 16.18 -13.51 -12.24
CA VAL A 198 16.56 -14.68 -11.42
C VAL A 198 15.49 -14.95 -10.33
N ALA A 199 15.00 -13.91 -9.68
CA ALA A 199 13.96 -14.06 -8.66
C ALA A 199 12.65 -14.59 -9.25
N ILE A 200 12.18 -14.03 -10.36
CA ILE A 200 10.93 -14.46 -11.03
C ILE A 200 11.06 -15.91 -11.51
N THR A 201 12.17 -16.25 -12.13
CA THR A 201 12.43 -17.62 -12.61
C THR A 201 12.48 -18.61 -11.45
N GLY A 202 13.22 -18.30 -10.37
CA GLY A 202 13.29 -19.16 -9.19
C GLY A 202 11.93 -19.35 -8.51
N LEU A 203 11.18 -18.25 -8.33
CA LEU A 203 9.85 -18.30 -7.73
C LEU A 203 8.80 -18.98 -8.60
N TYR A 204 8.98 -19.01 -9.92
CA TYR A 204 8.13 -19.76 -10.84
C TYR A 204 8.26 -21.27 -10.57
N TYR A 205 9.48 -21.80 -10.51
CA TYR A 205 9.71 -23.24 -10.30
C TYR A 205 9.28 -23.74 -8.92
N ILE A 206 9.34 -22.89 -7.88
CA ILE A 206 8.96 -23.27 -6.51
C ILE A 206 7.44 -23.56 -6.39
N LYS A 207 6.58 -22.80 -7.12
CA LYS A 207 5.11 -22.96 -7.10
C LYS A 207 4.55 -22.92 -8.54
N LYS A 208 4.93 -23.88 -9.36
CA LYS A 208 4.60 -23.93 -10.78
C LYS A 208 3.10 -23.86 -11.04
N ASP A 209 2.29 -24.70 -10.39
CA ASP A 209 0.83 -24.76 -10.61
C ASP A 209 0.14 -23.41 -10.34
N SER A 210 0.53 -22.72 -9.29
CA SER A 210 0.00 -21.38 -8.99
C SER A 210 0.49 -20.31 -9.99
N ALA A 211 1.60 -20.51 -10.69
CA ALA A 211 2.06 -19.61 -11.76
C ALA A 211 1.30 -19.92 -13.05
N ASP A 212 1.14 -21.19 -13.37
CA ASP A 212 0.39 -21.65 -14.54
C ASP A 212 -1.10 -21.26 -14.43
N GLY A 213 -1.71 -21.36 -13.23
CA GLY A 213 -3.06 -20.85 -13.00
C GLY A 213 -3.20 -19.34 -13.29
N ARG A 214 -2.20 -18.51 -12.94
CA ARG A 214 -2.22 -17.08 -13.32
C ARG A 214 -2.07 -16.87 -14.82
N LEU A 215 -1.25 -17.68 -15.49
CA LEU A 215 -1.13 -17.62 -16.95
C LEU A 215 -2.46 -17.98 -17.64
N LEU A 216 -3.17 -19.00 -17.14
CA LEU A 216 -4.52 -19.31 -17.59
C LEU A 216 -5.45 -18.12 -17.42
N ILE A 217 -5.51 -17.54 -16.21
CA ILE A 217 -6.34 -16.37 -15.94
C ILE A 217 -6.06 -15.22 -16.92
N TRP A 218 -4.78 -14.93 -17.17
CA TRP A 218 -4.40 -13.86 -18.10
C TRP A 218 -4.77 -14.17 -19.54
N ARG A 219 -4.63 -15.46 -20.00
CA ARG A 219 -5.08 -15.89 -21.33
C ARG A 219 -6.58 -15.72 -21.50
N CYS A 220 -7.38 -16.15 -20.52
CA CYS A 220 -8.84 -16.00 -20.56
C CYS A 220 -9.29 -14.53 -20.47
N ALA A 221 -8.51 -13.67 -19.82
CA ALA A 221 -8.82 -12.25 -19.68
C ALA A 221 -8.42 -11.40 -20.90
N MET A 222 -7.56 -11.90 -21.80
CA MET A 222 -7.11 -11.13 -23.00
C MET A 222 -8.26 -10.68 -23.91
N PRO A 223 -9.27 -11.51 -24.24
CA PRO A 223 -10.41 -11.07 -25.04
C PRO A 223 -11.21 -9.94 -24.39
N MET A 224 -11.28 -9.88 -23.05
CA MET A 224 -11.92 -8.77 -22.33
C MET A 224 -11.28 -7.43 -22.69
N LEU A 225 -9.94 -7.40 -22.73
CA LEU A 225 -9.19 -6.19 -23.11
C LEU A 225 -9.48 -5.77 -24.55
N GLN A 226 -9.63 -6.74 -25.48
CA GLN A 226 -9.87 -6.44 -26.87
C GLN A 226 -11.26 -5.84 -27.11
N GLN A 227 -12.28 -6.29 -26.37
CA GLN A 227 -13.66 -5.82 -26.55
C GLN A 227 -13.89 -4.43 -25.97
N ASN A 228 -13.37 -4.13 -24.78
CA ASN A 228 -13.61 -2.87 -24.08
C ASN A 228 -12.31 -2.15 -23.65
N TRP A 229 -11.34 -2.08 -24.54
CA TRP A 229 -10.00 -1.56 -24.25
C TRP A 229 -9.97 -0.08 -23.82
N LEU A 230 -10.93 0.75 -24.27
CA LEU A 230 -10.90 2.19 -24.04
C LEU A 230 -11.46 2.56 -22.66
N THR A 231 -12.65 2.08 -22.32
CA THR A 231 -13.42 2.47 -21.12
C THR A 231 -13.53 1.37 -20.07
N GLY A 232 -13.20 0.13 -20.42
CA GLY A 232 -13.37 -1.05 -19.57
C GLY A 232 -14.82 -1.44 -19.34
N TYR A 233 -15.03 -2.34 -18.39
CA TYR A 233 -16.34 -2.90 -18.02
C TYR A 233 -16.99 -2.20 -16.82
N GLY A 234 -16.32 -1.25 -16.20
CA GLY A 234 -16.72 -0.64 -14.93
C GLY A 234 -16.16 -1.34 -13.71
N THR A 235 -16.45 -0.78 -12.54
CA THR A 235 -15.96 -1.32 -11.25
C THR A 235 -16.44 -2.76 -11.03
N GLY A 236 -15.51 -3.69 -10.78
CA GLY A 236 -15.82 -5.12 -10.64
C GLY A 236 -16.05 -5.84 -11.98
N GLY A 237 -15.71 -5.20 -13.10
CA GLY A 237 -15.91 -5.76 -14.43
C GLY A 237 -15.18 -7.09 -14.66
N PHE A 238 -13.97 -7.25 -14.09
CA PHE A 238 -13.28 -8.52 -14.14
C PHE A 238 -14.10 -9.63 -13.44
N GLU A 239 -14.49 -9.41 -12.18
CA GLU A 239 -15.23 -10.39 -11.39
C GLU A 239 -16.56 -10.78 -12.04
N ALA A 240 -17.29 -9.79 -12.60
CA ALA A 240 -18.60 -9.98 -13.18
C ALA A 240 -18.58 -10.80 -14.48
N HIS A 241 -17.53 -10.70 -15.30
CA HIS A 241 -17.50 -11.25 -16.65
C HIS A 241 -16.47 -12.35 -16.89
N TYR A 242 -15.45 -12.49 -16.01
CA TYR A 242 -14.32 -13.39 -16.24
C TYR A 242 -14.75 -14.85 -16.50
N MET A 243 -15.75 -15.34 -15.78
CA MET A 243 -16.19 -16.75 -15.91
C MET A 243 -16.77 -17.06 -17.29
N ASP A 244 -17.45 -16.10 -17.92
CA ASP A 244 -17.97 -16.27 -19.29
C ASP A 244 -16.79 -16.43 -20.28
N TYR A 245 -15.76 -15.61 -20.15
CA TYR A 245 -14.55 -15.69 -20.99
C TYR A 245 -13.72 -16.94 -20.72
N GLN A 246 -13.71 -17.44 -19.49
CA GLN A 246 -13.07 -18.72 -19.16
C GLN A 246 -13.84 -19.88 -19.80
N ALA A 247 -15.17 -19.86 -19.79
CA ALA A 247 -16.00 -20.86 -20.47
C ALA A 247 -15.75 -20.85 -21.98
N ASP A 248 -15.81 -19.67 -22.61
CA ASP A 248 -15.50 -19.49 -24.06
C ASP A 248 -14.10 -19.99 -24.43
N TYR A 249 -13.12 -19.80 -23.55
CA TYR A 249 -11.76 -20.28 -23.77
C TYR A 249 -11.72 -21.80 -23.83
N PHE A 250 -12.33 -22.51 -22.87
CA PHE A 250 -12.32 -23.96 -22.84
C PHE A 250 -13.23 -24.59 -23.88
N GLU A 251 -14.29 -23.93 -24.32
CA GLU A 251 -15.06 -24.37 -25.47
C GLU A 251 -14.20 -24.45 -26.75
N LYS A 252 -13.31 -23.46 -26.93
CA LYS A 252 -12.37 -23.41 -28.07
C LYS A 252 -11.14 -24.30 -27.89
N HIS A 253 -10.79 -24.64 -26.65
CA HIS A 253 -9.59 -25.41 -26.27
C HIS A 253 -9.92 -26.56 -25.31
N PRO A 254 -10.77 -27.54 -25.70
CA PRO A 254 -11.27 -28.56 -24.79
C PRO A 254 -10.19 -29.53 -24.26
N ALA A 255 -9.05 -29.63 -24.95
CA ALA A 255 -7.92 -30.49 -24.55
C ALA A 255 -6.81 -29.74 -23.83
N ASP A 256 -7.01 -28.48 -23.39
CA ASP A 256 -5.98 -27.73 -22.70
C ASP A 256 -5.72 -28.32 -21.30
N SER A 257 -4.46 -28.64 -21.03
CA SER A 257 -4.00 -29.21 -19.75
C SER A 257 -4.25 -28.28 -18.56
N TYR A 258 -4.44 -26.99 -18.79
CA TYR A 258 -4.75 -26.01 -17.73
C TYR A 258 -6.19 -26.09 -17.22
N SER A 259 -7.06 -26.93 -17.82
CA SER A 259 -8.43 -27.13 -17.32
C SER A 259 -8.51 -27.55 -15.85
N ILE A 260 -7.49 -28.29 -15.38
CA ILE A 260 -7.38 -28.71 -13.98
C ILE A 260 -7.16 -27.51 -13.01
N LEU A 261 -6.60 -26.40 -13.55
CA LEU A 261 -6.30 -25.18 -12.79
C LEU A 261 -7.43 -24.15 -12.89
N ALA A 262 -8.50 -24.46 -13.61
CA ALA A 262 -9.65 -23.57 -13.75
C ALA A 262 -10.41 -23.45 -12.43
N ASP A 263 -10.66 -22.23 -12.01
CA ASP A 263 -11.37 -21.92 -10.77
C ASP A 263 -12.18 -20.63 -10.94
N ASN A 264 -13.15 -20.41 -10.05
CA ASN A 264 -13.89 -19.16 -9.96
C ASN A 264 -13.03 -18.11 -9.26
N VAL A 265 -12.34 -17.27 -10.05
CA VAL A 265 -11.43 -16.26 -9.54
C VAL A 265 -12.02 -14.86 -9.57
N GLN A 266 -11.94 -14.16 -8.46
CA GLN A 266 -12.41 -12.78 -8.32
C GLN A 266 -11.36 -11.74 -8.78
N TYR A 267 -10.08 -12.12 -8.87
CA TYR A 267 -8.98 -11.20 -9.16
C TYR A 267 -8.00 -11.80 -10.18
N PRO A 268 -7.49 -10.99 -11.14
CA PRO A 268 -6.53 -11.49 -12.15
C PRO A 268 -5.11 -11.67 -11.61
N PHE A 269 -4.85 -11.51 -10.30
CA PHE A 269 -3.51 -11.53 -9.68
C PHE A 269 -2.50 -10.58 -10.34
N CYS A 270 -2.99 -9.51 -10.94
CA CYS A 270 -2.24 -8.38 -11.49
C CYS A 270 -3.14 -7.14 -11.44
N GLU A 271 -2.80 -6.17 -10.60
CA GLU A 271 -3.62 -4.95 -10.43
C GLU A 271 -3.69 -4.13 -11.74
N TYR A 272 -2.63 -4.11 -12.51
CA TYR A 272 -2.61 -3.36 -13.77
C TYR A 272 -3.59 -3.96 -14.78
N LEU A 273 -3.64 -5.29 -14.86
CA LEU A 273 -4.61 -6.00 -15.70
C LEU A 273 -6.05 -5.73 -15.24
N ARG A 274 -6.30 -5.78 -13.92
CA ARG A 274 -7.59 -5.44 -13.33
C ARG A 274 -8.00 -4.02 -13.67
N ILE A 275 -7.10 -3.04 -13.47
CA ILE A 275 -7.37 -1.62 -13.73
C ILE A 275 -7.72 -1.38 -15.20
N ILE A 276 -7.02 -2.05 -16.15
CA ILE A 276 -7.34 -1.91 -17.57
C ILE A 276 -8.68 -2.56 -17.90
N ILE A 277 -8.99 -3.75 -17.36
CA ILE A 277 -10.26 -4.42 -17.60
C ILE A 277 -11.42 -3.62 -17.03
N ASP A 278 -11.28 -3.11 -15.80
CA ASP A 278 -12.34 -2.37 -15.14
C ASP A 278 -12.53 -0.97 -15.75
N TYR A 279 -11.44 -0.23 -16.07
CA TYR A 279 -11.51 1.20 -16.40
C TYR A 279 -10.87 1.59 -17.74
N GLY A 280 -10.41 0.62 -18.53
CA GLY A 280 -9.79 0.84 -19.83
C GLY A 280 -8.38 1.45 -19.77
N ILE A 281 -7.82 1.70 -20.96
CA ILE A 281 -6.45 2.23 -21.12
C ILE A 281 -6.28 3.62 -20.51
N ILE A 282 -7.34 4.42 -20.45
CA ILE A 282 -7.31 5.77 -19.87
C ILE A 282 -6.85 5.71 -18.42
N SER A 283 -7.28 4.72 -17.66
CA SER A 283 -6.90 4.54 -16.25
C SER A 283 -5.39 4.30 -16.06
N ILE A 284 -4.78 3.53 -16.96
CA ILE A 284 -3.32 3.30 -16.93
C ILE A 284 -2.56 4.56 -17.31
N LEU A 285 -3.04 5.33 -18.28
CA LEU A 285 -2.41 6.61 -18.64
C LEU A 285 -2.46 7.60 -17.47
N LEU A 286 -3.59 7.65 -16.74
CA LEU A 286 -3.71 8.45 -15.51
C LEU A 286 -2.77 7.96 -14.41
N LEU A 287 -2.66 6.64 -14.22
CA LEU A 287 -1.73 6.05 -13.24
C LEU A 287 -0.28 6.38 -13.59
N LEU A 288 0.12 6.24 -14.86
CA LEU A 288 1.47 6.59 -15.33
C LEU A 288 1.75 8.09 -15.18
N GLY A 289 0.77 8.95 -15.49
CA GLY A 289 0.86 10.40 -15.26
C GLY A 289 1.07 10.72 -13.77
N TRP A 290 0.31 10.04 -12.89
CA TRP A 290 0.46 10.17 -11.45
C TRP A 290 1.84 9.74 -10.95
N LEU A 291 2.32 8.56 -11.34
CA LEU A 291 3.65 8.07 -10.97
C LEU A 291 4.75 8.99 -11.49
N SER A 292 4.62 9.51 -12.71
CA SER A 292 5.55 10.49 -13.28
C SER A 292 5.57 11.79 -12.47
N TYR A 293 4.41 12.25 -12.00
CA TYR A 293 4.32 13.42 -11.13
C TYR A 293 4.99 13.19 -9.76
N LEU A 294 4.83 11.99 -9.17
CA LEU A 294 5.51 11.65 -7.92
C LEU A 294 7.04 11.61 -8.11
N LEU A 295 7.52 11.06 -9.21
CA LEU A 295 8.95 11.08 -9.57
C LEU A 295 9.46 12.51 -9.76
N PHE A 296 8.71 13.37 -10.46
CA PHE A 296 9.03 14.78 -10.58
C PHE A 296 9.18 15.46 -9.21
N CYS A 297 8.22 15.23 -8.29
CA CYS A 297 8.29 15.78 -6.93
C CYS A 297 9.49 15.24 -6.15
N TYR A 298 9.84 13.96 -6.32
CA TYR A 298 11.00 13.35 -5.70
C TYR A 298 12.31 14.02 -6.16
N PHE A 299 12.52 14.16 -7.46
CA PHE A 299 13.73 14.79 -8.01
C PHE A 299 13.82 16.29 -7.70
N LYS A 300 12.68 16.98 -7.69
CA LYS A 300 12.64 18.42 -7.38
C LYS A 300 12.90 18.74 -5.90
N TYR A 301 12.54 17.84 -5.00
CA TYR A 301 12.65 18.06 -3.56
C TYR A 301 13.33 16.88 -2.86
N PRO A 302 14.60 16.58 -3.17
CA PRO A 302 15.28 15.42 -2.61
C PRO A 302 15.32 15.49 -1.08
N SER A 303 15.00 14.37 -0.43
CA SER A 303 15.14 14.16 1.02
C SER A 303 15.02 12.69 1.32
N GLU A 304 15.62 12.24 2.44
CA GLU A 304 15.54 10.85 2.87
C GLU A 304 14.10 10.35 3.06
N MET A 305 13.20 11.22 3.55
CA MET A 305 11.78 10.89 3.67
C MET A 305 11.10 10.73 2.31
N ASN A 306 11.50 11.51 1.30
CA ASN A 306 10.99 11.33 -0.05
C ASN A 306 11.53 10.04 -0.68
N GLU A 307 12.79 9.69 -0.41
CA GLU A 307 13.37 8.39 -0.80
C GLU A 307 12.57 7.22 -0.20
N THR A 308 12.34 7.26 1.12
CA THR A 308 11.52 6.26 1.83
C THR A 308 10.11 6.14 1.24
N SER A 309 9.48 7.28 0.96
CA SER A 309 8.14 7.31 0.39
C SER A 309 8.10 6.78 -1.05
N LEU A 310 9.12 7.06 -1.84
CA LEU A 310 9.25 6.49 -3.18
C LEU A 310 9.47 4.97 -3.14
N LEU A 311 10.30 4.48 -2.20
CA LEU A 311 10.49 3.04 -1.99
C LEU A 311 9.19 2.33 -1.58
N CYS A 312 8.31 2.97 -0.80
CA CYS A 312 6.99 2.44 -0.50
C CYS A 312 6.14 2.29 -1.78
N TRP A 313 6.12 3.29 -2.66
CA TRP A 313 5.45 3.20 -3.96
C TRP A 313 6.06 2.09 -4.82
N ILE A 314 7.38 1.99 -4.91
CA ILE A 314 8.08 0.93 -5.65
C ILE A 314 7.69 -0.44 -5.11
N ALA A 315 7.65 -0.62 -3.79
CA ALA A 315 7.24 -1.87 -3.16
C ALA A 315 5.83 -2.30 -3.58
N VAL A 316 4.87 -1.40 -3.49
CA VAL A 316 3.47 -1.68 -3.85
C VAL A 316 3.34 -1.90 -5.35
N CYS A 317 3.97 -1.07 -6.19
CA CYS A 317 3.96 -1.26 -7.65
C CYS A 317 4.54 -2.62 -8.07
N THR A 318 5.65 -3.05 -7.44
CA THR A 318 6.23 -4.38 -7.69
C THR A 318 5.29 -5.50 -7.28
N PHE A 319 4.67 -5.36 -6.10
CA PHE A 319 3.71 -6.33 -5.60
C PHE A 319 2.48 -6.44 -6.52
N SER A 320 2.01 -5.32 -7.05
CA SER A 320 0.86 -5.20 -7.97
C SER A 320 1.05 -5.91 -9.31
N CYS A 321 2.29 -6.20 -9.72
CA CYS A 321 2.55 -6.97 -10.95
C CYS A 321 2.05 -8.42 -10.84
N PHE A 322 2.03 -8.99 -9.63
CA PHE A 322 1.75 -10.41 -9.41
C PHE A 322 0.74 -10.69 -8.32
N SER A 323 -0.01 -9.69 -7.86
CA SER A 323 -1.03 -9.84 -6.83
C SER A 323 -1.98 -8.62 -6.82
N TYR A 324 -2.84 -8.53 -5.79
CA TYR A 324 -3.89 -7.51 -5.62
C TYR A 324 -3.75 -6.71 -4.30
N PRO A 325 -2.63 -5.99 -4.09
CA PRO A 325 -2.38 -5.28 -2.82
C PRO A 325 -3.37 -4.13 -2.57
N LEU A 326 -4.01 -3.59 -3.59
CA LEU A 326 -4.96 -2.47 -3.47
C LEU A 326 -6.32 -2.88 -2.87
N MET A 327 -6.56 -4.18 -2.64
CA MET A 327 -7.69 -4.66 -1.86
C MET A 327 -7.57 -4.33 -0.37
N TYR A 328 -6.35 -4.09 0.12
CA TYR A 328 -6.06 -3.97 1.54
C TYR A 328 -5.93 -2.51 1.99
N PRO A 329 -6.78 -2.05 2.92
CA PRO A 329 -6.82 -0.64 3.34
C PRO A 329 -5.50 -0.12 3.90
N PHE A 330 -4.72 -0.94 4.61
CA PHE A 330 -3.43 -0.52 5.14
C PHE A 330 -2.43 -0.14 4.03
N VAL A 331 -2.46 -0.84 2.89
CA VAL A 331 -1.61 -0.49 1.73
C VAL A 331 -1.98 0.91 1.21
N TRP A 332 -3.30 1.21 1.10
CA TRP A 332 -3.77 2.55 0.74
C TRP A 332 -3.33 3.61 1.74
N LEU A 333 -3.40 3.31 3.04
CA LEU A 333 -2.91 4.22 4.07
C LEU A 333 -1.43 4.56 3.87
N MET A 334 -0.59 3.56 3.57
CA MET A 334 0.83 3.76 3.29
C MET A 334 1.08 4.54 2.00
N LEU A 335 0.31 4.27 0.94
CA LEU A 335 0.38 5.03 -0.32
C LEU A 335 -0.05 6.48 -0.13
N ILE A 336 -1.16 6.75 0.58
CA ILE A 336 -1.64 8.10 0.89
C ILE A 336 -0.58 8.86 1.71
N TYR A 337 -0.04 8.24 2.75
CA TYR A 337 1.00 8.85 3.58
C TYR A 337 2.27 9.15 2.78
N SER A 338 2.74 8.19 1.98
CA SER A 338 3.92 8.36 1.11
C SER A 338 3.71 9.43 0.05
N THR A 339 2.54 9.48 -0.57
CA THR A 339 2.13 10.53 -1.50
C THR A 339 2.16 11.90 -0.84
N TYR A 340 1.53 12.04 0.32
CA TYR A 340 1.55 13.30 1.07
C TYR A 340 2.99 13.78 1.33
N ILE A 341 3.89 12.89 1.73
CA ILE A 341 5.30 13.23 1.96
C ILE A 341 5.96 13.76 0.68
N LEU A 342 5.78 13.07 -0.45
CA LEU A 342 6.37 13.45 -1.74
C LEU A 342 5.88 14.80 -2.24
N ILE A 343 4.55 15.05 -2.21
CA ILE A 343 3.96 16.23 -2.83
C ILE A 343 3.86 17.44 -1.91
N ARG A 344 3.97 17.30 -0.57
CA ARG A 344 3.72 18.36 0.43
C ARG A 344 4.50 19.67 0.19
N LYS A 345 5.77 19.57 -0.25
CA LYS A 345 6.57 20.76 -0.53
C LYS A 345 6.09 21.47 -1.79
N HIS A 346 5.70 20.73 -2.82
CA HIS A 346 5.16 21.27 -4.05
C HIS A 346 3.80 21.92 -3.81
N ILE A 347 2.87 21.23 -3.16
CA ILE A 347 1.57 21.77 -2.77
C ILE A 347 1.72 23.04 -1.93
N LYS A 348 2.64 23.05 -0.96
CA LYS A 348 2.88 24.24 -0.15
C LYS A 348 3.36 25.43 -0.99
N SER A 349 4.12 25.20 -2.05
CA SER A 349 4.55 26.26 -2.97
C SER A 349 3.38 26.84 -3.78
N ILE A 350 2.41 25.99 -4.16
CA ILE A 350 1.20 26.39 -4.88
C ILE A 350 0.25 27.15 -3.94
N ILE A 351 -0.06 26.56 -2.78
CA ILE A 351 -1.01 27.14 -1.80
C ILE A 351 -0.58 28.55 -1.35
N ARG A 352 0.71 28.82 -1.26
CA ARG A 352 1.22 30.16 -0.92
C ARG A 352 0.82 31.26 -1.92
N ARG A 353 0.40 30.89 -3.12
CA ARG A 353 -0.06 31.81 -4.17
C ARG A 353 -1.56 32.14 -4.06
N PHE A 354 -2.33 31.38 -3.25
CA PHE A 354 -3.76 31.58 -3.07
C PHE A 354 -4.06 32.45 -1.85
N PRO A 355 -5.07 33.35 -1.93
CA PRO A 355 -5.54 34.11 -0.79
C PRO A 355 -6.02 33.19 0.34
N TYR A 356 -5.66 33.51 1.58
CA TYR A 356 -6.01 32.72 2.76
C TYR A 356 -7.53 32.55 2.95
N ILE A 357 -8.30 33.58 2.55
CA ILE A 357 -9.78 33.59 2.60
C ILE A 357 -10.37 32.51 1.72
N CYS A 358 -9.87 32.33 0.49
CA CYS A 358 -10.33 31.26 -0.42
C CYS A 358 -10.08 29.87 0.18
N LEU A 359 -8.93 29.65 0.81
CA LEU A 359 -8.61 28.40 1.47
C LEU A 359 -9.52 28.10 2.65
N LYS A 360 -9.91 29.11 3.44
CA LYS A 360 -10.90 28.97 4.51
C LYS A 360 -12.29 28.61 3.98
N GLY A 361 -12.72 29.24 2.89
CA GLY A 361 -13.99 28.94 2.23
C GLY A 361 -14.07 27.49 1.79
N VAL A 362 -13.05 26.96 1.11
CA VAL A 362 -12.96 25.55 0.72
C VAL A 362 -13.02 24.62 1.94
N ALA A 363 -12.30 24.95 3.02
CA ALA A 363 -12.28 24.14 4.23
C ALA A 363 -13.68 24.05 4.89
N VAL A 364 -14.42 25.15 4.95
CA VAL A 364 -15.79 25.19 5.47
C VAL A 364 -16.73 24.36 4.59
N SER A 365 -16.62 24.48 3.26
CA SER A 365 -17.43 23.68 2.32
C SER A 365 -17.16 22.17 2.46
N CYS A 366 -15.92 21.77 2.69
CA CYS A 366 -15.59 20.35 2.95
C CYS A 366 -16.21 19.82 4.26
N ILE A 367 -16.26 20.63 5.32
CA ILE A 367 -16.95 20.23 6.58
C ILE A 367 -18.45 20.07 6.34
N LEU A 368 -19.08 21.04 5.70
CA LEU A 368 -20.52 21.01 5.41
C LEU A 368 -20.87 19.80 4.55
N PHE A 369 -20.04 19.49 3.55
CA PHE A 369 -20.22 18.30 2.70
C PHE A 369 -20.07 17.00 3.50
N SER A 370 -19.06 16.89 4.38
CA SER A 370 -18.89 15.69 5.22
C SER A 370 -20.04 15.49 6.22
N ILE A 371 -20.60 16.56 6.80
CA ILE A 371 -21.79 16.49 7.66
C ILE A 371 -23.01 16.04 6.84
N TYR A 372 -23.22 16.62 5.66
CA TYR A 372 -24.32 16.26 4.77
C TYR A 372 -24.23 14.80 4.29
N ALA A 373 -23.05 14.34 3.92
CA ALA A 373 -22.82 12.94 3.53
C ALA A 373 -23.08 11.98 4.70
N GLY A 374 -22.63 12.31 5.92
CA GLY A 374 -22.88 11.51 7.11
C GLY A 374 -24.35 11.49 7.58
N TYR A 375 -25.18 12.46 7.16
CA TYR A 375 -26.62 12.47 7.43
C TYR A 375 -27.41 11.56 6.48
N LYS A 376 -26.87 11.28 5.28
CA LYS A 376 -27.54 10.44 4.26
C LYS A 376 -27.18 8.95 4.35
N VAL A 377 -26.18 8.57 5.14
CA VAL A 377 -25.77 7.19 5.43
C VAL A 377 -26.45 6.70 6.69
#